data_5196532249fadc5d386b3f8c3da3993d
#
_entry.id   5196532249fadc5d386b3f8c3da3993d
#
_cell.length_a   1.000
_cell.length_b   1.000
_cell.length_c   1.000
_cell.angle_alpha   90.00
_cell.angle_beta   90.00
_cell.angle_gamma   90.00
#
_symmetry.space_group_name_H-M   'P 1'
#
loop_
_entity.id
_entity.type
_entity.pdbx_description
1 polymer ?
#
loop_
_entity_poly.entity_id
_entity_poly.type
_entity_poly.pdbx_seq_one_letter_code
_entity_poly.pdbx_strand_id
1 'polypeptide(L)'
;AMTDLMGGQVTFSVDTVTAAIPQLKAGKVKALGVTTLKRVETMPQVPTLDEAGIAGYEANSWQCVIGPAKLPTDIVGILNKVLVEVMAARETKAHFLRLGMQAGASTPEANGAHIRAEIARWGKIIRGIGTLNP
;
A
#
# COMPACT_ATOMS: atom_id res chain seq x y z
N ALA A 1 -11.40 14.39 0.34
CA ALA A 1 -12.04 13.06 0.50
C ALA A 1 -12.41 12.75 1.95
N MET A 2 -11.44 12.64 2.90
CA MET A 2 -11.76 12.30 4.31
C MET A 2 -12.69 13.33 4.98
N THR A 3 -12.47 14.62 4.76
CA THR A 3 -13.33 15.70 5.26
C THR A 3 -14.75 15.60 4.70
N ASP A 4 -14.86 15.29 3.41
CA ASP A 4 -16.16 15.17 2.73
C ASP A 4 -16.93 13.94 3.22
N LEU A 5 -16.20 12.83 3.51
CA LEU A 5 -16.79 11.64 4.13
C LEU A 5 -17.33 11.97 5.52
N MET A 6 -16.55 12.63 6.38
CA MET A 6 -16.99 13.03 7.71
C MET A 6 -18.13 14.06 7.68
N GLY A 7 -18.20 14.89 6.63
CA GLY A 7 -19.26 15.85 6.41
C GLY A 7 -20.50 15.28 5.72
N GLY A 8 -20.52 13.98 5.40
CA GLY A 8 -21.64 13.31 4.72
C GLY A 8 -21.83 13.70 3.24
N GLN A 9 -20.82 14.35 2.63
CA GLN A 9 -20.87 14.73 1.21
C GLN A 9 -20.62 13.54 0.27
N VAL A 10 -19.99 12.47 0.77
CA VAL A 10 -19.78 11.22 0.05
C VAL A 10 -20.15 10.03 0.96
N THR A 11 -20.67 8.97 0.35
CA THR A 11 -21.17 7.79 1.07
C THR A 11 -20.02 6.92 1.60
N PHE A 12 -18.93 6.78 0.85
CA PHE A 12 -17.74 6.02 1.25
C PHE A 12 -16.49 6.61 0.56
N SER A 13 -15.32 6.26 1.05
CA SER A 13 -14.03 6.61 0.48
C SER A 13 -13.10 5.40 0.53
N VAL A 14 -12.23 5.27 -0.47
CA VAL A 14 -11.09 4.36 -0.43
C VAL A 14 -9.85 5.19 -0.09
N ASP A 15 -9.23 4.89 1.03
CA ASP A 15 -8.12 5.68 1.55
C ASP A 15 -7.02 4.77 2.13
N THR A 16 -5.85 5.33 2.38
CA THR A 16 -4.77 4.57 3.01
C THR A 16 -5.08 4.32 4.50
N VAL A 17 -4.64 3.19 5.02
CA VAL A 17 -4.78 2.86 6.45
C VAL A 17 -4.17 3.96 7.32
N THR A 18 -3.03 4.50 6.92
CA THR A 18 -2.33 5.61 7.62
C THR A 18 -3.23 6.84 7.77
N ALA A 19 -3.93 7.24 6.73
CA ALA A 19 -4.83 8.39 6.77
C ALA A 19 -6.12 8.11 7.55
N ALA A 20 -6.60 6.86 7.51
CA ALA A 20 -7.86 6.46 8.14
C ALA A 20 -7.74 6.24 9.67
N ILE A 21 -6.62 5.73 10.16
CA ILE A 21 -6.42 5.35 11.59
C ILE A 21 -6.84 6.45 12.58
N PRO A 22 -6.44 7.73 12.44
CA PRO A 22 -6.84 8.75 13.40
C PRO A 22 -8.35 8.94 13.49
N GLN A 23 -9.06 8.88 12.36
CA GLN A 23 -10.50 9.08 12.29
C GLN A 23 -11.29 7.85 12.77
N LEU A 24 -10.75 6.65 12.52
CA LEU A 24 -11.27 5.40 13.07
C LEU A 24 -11.17 5.37 14.60
N LYS A 25 -10.00 5.76 15.14
CA LYS A 25 -9.80 5.85 16.60
C LYS A 25 -10.69 6.90 17.26
N ALA A 26 -10.97 8.00 16.56
CA ALA A 26 -11.89 9.04 17.00
C ALA A 26 -13.38 8.66 16.82
N GLY A 27 -13.69 7.48 16.25
CA GLY A 27 -15.08 7.04 16.00
C GLY A 27 -15.82 7.85 14.93
N LYS A 28 -15.11 8.68 14.15
CA LYS A 28 -15.72 9.56 13.13
C LYS A 28 -16.05 8.85 11.83
N VAL A 29 -15.40 7.72 11.56
CA VAL A 29 -15.62 6.88 10.39
C VAL A 29 -15.57 5.41 10.79
N LYS A 30 -16.12 4.52 9.95
CA LYS A 30 -16.12 3.07 10.14
C LYS A 30 -15.35 2.42 8.98
N ALA A 31 -14.42 1.51 9.30
CA ALA A 31 -13.79 0.67 8.30
C ALA A 31 -14.75 -0.44 7.88
N LEU A 32 -15.01 -0.57 6.60
CA LEU A 32 -15.90 -1.59 6.00
C LEU A 32 -15.13 -2.80 5.50
N GLY A 33 -13.91 -2.60 5.01
CA GLY A 33 -13.03 -3.64 4.49
C GLY A 33 -11.65 -3.10 4.19
N VAL A 34 -10.67 -4.00 4.05
CA VAL A 34 -9.33 -3.68 3.56
C VAL A 34 -9.11 -4.29 2.19
N THR A 35 -8.31 -3.63 1.37
CA THR A 35 -8.04 -4.00 -0.03
C THR A 35 -6.85 -4.96 -0.19
N THR A 36 -6.28 -5.42 0.92
CA THR A 36 -5.25 -6.45 0.97
C THR A 36 -5.86 -7.85 0.96
N LEU A 37 -5.15 -8.86 0.43
CA LEU A 37 -5.59 -10.27 0.50
C LEU A 37 -5.57 -10.86 1.91
N LYS A 38 -4.84 -10.21 2.83
CA LYS A 38 -4.82 -10.59 4.26
C LYS A 38 -5.24 -9.39 5.09
N ARG A 39 -5.91 -9.65 6.21
CA ARG A 39 -6.27 -8.60 7.17
C ARG A 39 -5.03 -7.88 7.66
N VAL A 40 -5.14 -6.57 7.86
CA VAL A 40 -4.03 -5.76 8.38
C VAL A 40 -3.92 -5.90 9.90
N GLU A 41 -2.69 -6.03 10.40
CA GLU A 41 -2.43 -6.28 11.83
C GLU A 41 -2.98 -5.17 12.74
N THR A 42 -3.04 -3.94 12.25
CA THR A 42 -3.57 -2.80 13.03
C THR A 42 -5.10 -2.79 13.15
N MET A 43 -5.80 -3.60 12.34
CA MET A 43 -7.27 -3.69 12.32
C MET A 43 -7.71 -5.13 12.02
N PRO A 44 -7.37 -6.12 12.87
CA PRO A 44 -7.62 -7.53 12.59
C PRO A 44 -9.11 -7.88 12.51
N GLN A 45 -9.98 -7.03 13.08
CA GLN A 45 -11.44 -7.19 13.05
C GLN A 45 -12.06 -6.76 11.70
N VAL A 46 -11.33 -5.99 10.86
CA VAL A 46 -11.84 -5.53 9.56
C VAL A 46 -11.59 -6.61 8.52
N PRO A 47 -12.62 -7.12 7.83
CA PRO A 47 -12.46 -8.15 6.80
C PRO A 47 -11.71 -7.60 5.58
N THR A 48 -11.16 -8.49 4.77
CA THR A 48 -10.70 -8.13 3.43
C THR A 48 -11.89 -8.02 2.48
N LEU A 49 -11.73 -7.33 1.35
CA LEU A 49 -12.78 -7.32 0.31
C LEU A 49 -12.95 -8.72 -0.32
N ASP A 50 -11.89 -9.53 -0.36
CA ASP A 50 -11.95 -10.92 -0.78
C ASP A 50 -12.86 -11.75 0.15
N GLU A 51 -12.65 -11.66 1.47
CA GLU A 51 -13.52 -12.29 2.47
C GLU A 51 -14.97 -11.78 2.41
N ALA A 52 -15.17 -10.53 2.01
CA ALA A 52 -16.48 -9.89 1.88
C ALA A 52 -17.22 -10.25 0.56
N GLY A 53 -16.65 -11.13 -0.27
CA GLY A 53 -17.27 -11.66 -1.48
C GLY A 53 -16.79 -11.05 -2.79
N ILE A 54 -15.82 -10.13 -2.77
CA ILE A 54 -15.17 -9.60 -3.98
C ILE A 54 -13.89 -10.41 -4.23
N ALA A 55 -14.08 -11.64 -4.69
CA ALA A 55 -13.02 -12.63 -4.82
C ALA A 55 -11.83 -12.12 -5.66
N GLY A 56 -10.61 -12.31 -5.14
CA GLY A 56 -9.36 -11.94 -5.81
C GLY A 56 -9.12 -10.43 -5.90
N TYR A 57 -9.94 -9.61 -5.22
CA TYR A 57 -9.69 -8.17 -5.20
C TYR A 57 -8.47 -7.84 -4.36
N GLU A 58 -7.50 -7.21 -4.98
CA GLU A 58 -6.31 -6.69 -4.31
C GLU A 58 -5.92 -5.34 -4.90
N ALA A 59 -5.76 -4.33 -4.05
CA ALA A 59 -5.24 -3.03 -4.41
C ALA A 59 -4.45 -2.46 -3.22
N ASN A 60 -3.13 -2.44 -3.34
CA ASN A 60 -2.22 -2.00 -2.28
C ASN A 60 -1.47 -0.74 -2.70
N SER A 61 -1.30 0.18 -1.77
CA SER A 61 -0.28 1.22 -1.89
C SER A 61 1.06 0.64 -1.42
N TRP A 62 2.06 0.72 -2.27
CA TRP A 62 3.42 0.33 -1.94
C TRP A 62 4.40 1.47 -2.21
N GLN A 63 5.54 1.43 -1.56
CA GLN A 63 6.59 2.42 -1.70
C GLN A 63 7.92 1.71 -1.96
N CYS A 64 8.77 2.31 -2.77
CA CYS A 64 10.11 1.81 -3.03
C CYS A 64 11.12 2.94 -3.08
N VAL A 65 12.39 2.60 -2.85
CA VAL A 65 13.52 3.49 -3.08
C VAL A 65 13.98 3.30 -4.52
N ILE A 66 14.11 4.40 -5.26
CA ILE A 66 14.61 4.39 -6.64
C ILE A 66 15.83 5.27 -6.74
N GLY A 67 16.72 4.94 -7.68
CA GLY A 67 17.92 5.69 -7.98
C GLY A 67 18.02 6.01 -9.48
N PRO A 68 19.01 6.82 -9.90
CA PRO A 68 19.29 7.08 -11.30
C PRO A 68 19.55 5.79 -12.09
N ALA A 69 19.09 5.74 -13.35
CA ALA A 69 19.18 4.54 -14.19
C ALA A 69 20.62 4.02 -14.43
N LYS A 70 21.62 4.89 -14.29
CA LYS A 70 23.04 4.55 -14.47
C LYS A 70 23.80 4.48 -13.14
N LEU A 71 23.12 4.23 -12.03
CA LEU A 71 23.79 4.04 -10.74
C LEU A 71 24.67 2.79 -10.80
N PRO A 72 25.96 2.86 -10.39
CA PRO A 72 26.85 1.70 -10.37
C PRO A 72 26.28 0.54 -9.57
N THR A 73 26.46 -0.69 -10.05
CA THR A 73 25.85 -1.89 -9.43
C THR A 73 26.37 -2.18 -8.03
N ASP A 74 27.62 -1.86 -7.73
CA ASP A 74 28.21 -1.95 -6.40
C ASP A 74 27.49 -1.02 -5.40
N ILE A 75 27.19 0.22 -5.82
CA ILE A 75 26.43 1.17 -5.01
C ILE A 75 25.01 0.66 -4.79
N VAL A 76 24.35 0.12 -5.82
CA VAL A 76 23.02 -0.50 -5.67
C VAL A 76 23.07 -1.64 -4.63
N GLY A 77 24.11 -2.49 -4.70
CA GLY A 77 24.29 -3.58 -3.75
C GLY A 77 24.47 -3.11 -2.31
N ILE A 78 25.28 -2.08 -2.09
CA ILE A 78 25.51 -1.49 -0.76
C ILE A 78 24.19 -0.91 -0.21
N LEU A 79 23.50 -0.10 -1.00
CA LEU A 79 22.22 0.51 -0.60
C LEU A 79 21.15 -0.53 -0.29
N ASN A 80 21.03 -1.56 -1.14
CA ASN A 80 20.06 -2.62 -0.90
C ASN A 80 20.34 -3.38 0.41
N LYS A 81 21.62 -3.72 0.68
CA LYS A 81 22.01 -4.36 1.92
C LYS A 81 21.60 -3.53 3.15
N VAL A 82 21.92 -2.24 3.14
CA VAL A 82 21.55 -1.34 4.25
C VAL A 82 20.03 -1.23 4.39
N LEU A 83 19.29 -1.11 3.28
CA LEU A 83 17.82 -1.06 3.32
C LEU A 83 17.22 -2.35 3.89
N VAL A 84 17.73 -3.52 3.51
CA VAL A 84 17.27 -4.81 4.06
C VAL A 84 17.50 -4.85 5.57
N GLU A 85 18.69 -4.45 6.05
CA GLU A 85 19.03 -4.44 7.47
C GLU A 85 18.12 -3.46 8.25
N VAL A 86 17.92 -2.25 7.75
CA VAL A 86 17.05 -1.23 8.36
C VAL A 86 15.60 -1.69 8.42
N MET A 87 15.08 -2.26 7.32
CA MET A 87 13.68 -2.73 7.29
C MET A 87 13.45 -3.99 8.13
N ALA A 88 14.50 -4.79 8.39
CA ALA A 88 14.44 -5.94 9.29
C ALA A 88 14.47 -5.54 10.78
N ALA A 89 14.97 -4.36 11.11
CA ALA A 89 15.12 -3.90 12.49
C ALA A 89 13.77 -3.81 13.22
N ARG A 90 13.75 -4.26 14.48
CA ARG A 90 12.53 -4.29 15.31
C ARG A 90 11.90 -2.89 15.46
N GLU A 91 12.72 -1.88 15.65
CA GLU A 91 12.25 -0.49 15.82
C GLU A 91 11.59 0.03 14.55
N THR A 92 12.19 -0.24 13.38
CA THR A 92 11.64 0.12 12.07
C THR A 92 10.29 -0.55 11.86
N LYS A 93 10.20 -1.86 12.08
CA LYS A 93 8.92 -2.60 11.97
C LYS A 93 7.85 -2.02 12.89
N ALA A 94 8.19 -1.77 14.15
CA ALA A 94 7.27 -1.18 15.11
C ALA A 94 6.83 0.25 14.71
N HIS A 95 7.74 1.04 14.13
CA HIS A 95 7.41 2.37 13.64
C HIS A 95 6.44 2.31 12.47
N PHE A 96 6.72 1.51 11.44
CA PHE A 96 5.84 1.33 10.29
C PHE A 96 4.46 0.80 10.69
N LEU A 97 4.42 -0.19 11.60
CA LEU A 97 3.16 -0.74 12.09
C LEU A 97 2.29 0.33 12.76
N ARG A 98 2.87 1.23 13.58
CA ARG A 98 2.13 2.35 14.19
C ARG A 98 1.51 3.29 13.15
N LEU A 99 2.13 3.40 11.97
CA LEU A 99 1.63 4.18 10.84
C LEU A 99 0.64 3.40 9.96
N GLY A 100 0.31 2.16 10.31
CA GLY A 100 -0.56 1.30 9.50
C GLY A 100 0.11 0.78 8.23
N MET A 101 1.44 0.69 8.23
CA MET A 101 2.25 0.18 7.13
C MET A 101 3.01 -1.08 7.55
N GLN A 102 3.37 -1.91 6.58
CA GLN A 102 4.27 -3.04 6.79
C GLN A 102 5.66 -2.71 6.27
N ALA A 103 6.67 -2.85 7.14
CA ALA A 103 8.06 -2.74 6.72
C ALA A 103 8.46 -4.00 5.95
N GLY A 104 9.04 -3.82 4.77
CA GLY A 104 9.52 -4.91 3.94
C GLY A 104 10.68 -4.45 3.06
N ALA A 105 11.46 -5.39 2.59
CA ALA A 105 12.52 -5.14 1.61
C ALA A 105 12.57 -6.28 0.60
N SER A 106 13.06 -5.99 -0.58
CA SER A 106 13.26 -6.95 -1.66
C SER A 106 14.60 -6.73 -2.34
N THR A 107 15.00 -7.64 -3.23
CA THR A 107 16.14 -7.39 -4.09
C THR A 107 15.78 -6.35 -5.16
N PRO A 108 16.77 -5.66 -5.76
CA PRO A 108 16.54 -4.73 -6.86
C PRO A 108 15.80 -5.37 -8.04
N GLU A 109 16.12 -6.63 -8.37
CA GLU A 109 15.50 -7.40 -9.46
C GLU A 109 14.02 -7.69 -9.15
N ALA A 110 13.71 -8.12 -7.93
CA ALA A 110 12.35 -8.40 -7.50
C ALA A 110 11.51 -7.11 -7.48
N ASN A 111 12.08 -5.99 -7.02
CA ASN A 111 11.40 -4.69 -7.05
C ASN A 111 11.13 -4.24 -8.51
N GLY A 112 12.11 -4.38 -9.40
CA GLY A 112 11.92 -4.09 -10.82
C GLY A 112 10.86 -4.97 -11.48
N ALA A 113 10.79 -6.26 -11.13
CA ALA A 113 9.75 -7.17 -11.61
C ALA A 113 8.36 -6.76 -11.10
N HIS A 114 8.25 -6.41 -9.82
CA HIS A 114 7.02 -5.92 -9.21
C HIS A 114 6.50 -4.65 -9.92
N ILE A 115 7.35 -3.66 -10.13
CA ILE A 115 6.99 -2.42 -10.84
C ILE A 115 6.43 -2.73 -12.24
N ARG A 116 7.09 -3.61 -13.01
CA ARG A 116 6.60 -4.00 -14.35
C ARG A 116 5.25 -4.69 -14.30
N ALA A 117 5.05 -5.58 -13.34
CA ALA A 117 3.78 -6.28 -13.14
C ALA A 117 2.64 -5.31 -12.80
N GLU A 118 2.88 -4.36 -11.90
CA GLU A 118 1.90 -3.34 -11.51
C GLU A 118 1.56 -2.41 -12.69
N ILE A 119 2.55 -1.97 -13.46
CA ILE A 119 2.31 -1.17 -14.69
C ILE A 119 1.40 -1.94 -15.67
N ALA A 120 1.69 -3.22 -15.90
CA ALA A 120 0.89 -4.04 -16.81
C ALA A 120 -0.54 -4.25 -16.30
N ARG A 121 -0.68 -4.54 -15.00
CA ARG A 121 -1.97 -4.77 -14.33
C ARG A 121 -2.84 -3.52 -14.38
N TRP A 122 -2.33 -2.40 -13.87
CA TRP A 122 -3.09 -1.15 -13.82
C TRP A 122 -3.33 -0.58 -15.21
N GLY A 123 -2.36 -0.68 -16.12
CA GLY A 123 -2.56 -0.28 -17.50
C GLY A 123 -3.68 -1.02 -18.21
N LYS A 124 -3.91 -2.31 -17.91
CA LYS A 124 -5.05 -3.07 -18.42
C LYS A 124 -6.37 -2.55 -17.83
N ILE A 125 -6.42 -2.33 -16.53
CA ILE A 125 -7.62 -1.84 -15.83
C ILE A 125 -8.01 -0.46 -16.33
N ILE A 126 -7.07 0.48 -16.36
CA ILE A 126 -7.29 1.88 -16.75
C ILE A 126 -7.83 1.96 -18.19
N ARG A 127 -7.24 1.19 -19.13
CA ARG A 127 -7.75 1.13 -20.51
C ARG A 127 -9.16 0.54 -20.59
N GLY A 128 -9.48 -0.42 -19.72
CA GLY A 128 -10.79 -1.08 -19.68
C GLY A 128 -11.92 -0.16 -19.21
N ILE A 129 -11.64 0.78 -18.32
CA ILE A 129 -12.65 1.72 -17.80
C ILE A 129 -12.78 3.01 -18.63
N GLY A 130 -11.98 3.19 -19.67
CA GLY A 130 -12.12 4.29 -20.64
C GLY A 130 -11.88 5.70 -20.09
N THR A 131 -11.25 5.84 -18.91
CA THR A 131 -11.09 7.13 -18.24
C THR A 131 -9.87 7.95 -18.72
N LEU A 132 -9.10 7.42 -19.64
CA LEU A 132 -7.98 8.13 -20.26
C LEU A 132 -8.31 8.46 -21.73
N ASN A 133 -9.33 9.30 -21.96
CA ASN A 133 -9.30 10.13 -23.14
C ASN A 133 -8.47 11.38 -22.80
N PRO A 134 -7.42 11.68 -23.58
CA PRO A 134 -6.63 12.90 -23.41
C PRO A 134 -7.46 14.14 -23.68
#